data_f13d27bf200b27f5c17ff79d048eeade
#
_entry.id   f13d27bf200b27f5c17ff79d048eeade
#
_cell.length_a   1.000
_cell.length_b   1.000
_cell.length_c   1.000
_cell.angle_alpha   90.00
_cell.angle_beta   90.00
_cell.angle_gamma   90.00
#
_symmetry.space_group_name_H-M   'P 1'
#
loop_
_entity.id
_entity.type
_entity.pdbx_description
1 polymer ?
#
loop_
_entity_poly.entity_id
_entity_poly.type
_entity_poly.pdbx_seq_one_letter_code
_entity_poly.pdbx_strand_id
1 'polypeptide(L)'
;MQPVITLMLVRLQSSKTDRFSQQFVLFIGFLCGLQRQGYPEAVVQLFDSVQSGLFGQIAENVIAPDLSKLTAKLRFNTAAGIIRLLTQSYSMLSTYANAWPALAISVMHLLLQTGPPIHEITEDDGDDLDEQGFQASYSQLASAGSATDEVGAESWAGPDLWAYFARQLGEARTLRSESLAPLLQQVPNEVLMKLNEALQREHVTIS
;
A
#
# COMPACT_ATOMS: atom_id res chain seq x y z
N MET A 1 14.94 -9.22 11.33
CA MET A 1 13.56 -8.89 10.87
C MET A 1 12.55 -9.98 11.22
N GLN A 2 12.83 -11.29 11.04
CA GLN A 2 11.88 -12.37 11.37
C GLN A 2 11.25 -12.28 12.77
N PRO A 3 11.98 -12.04 13.87
CA PRO A 3 11.36 -11.97 15.20
C PRO A 3 10.31 -10.86 15.33
N VAL A 4 10.55 -9.72 14.67
CA VAL A 4 9.61 -8.59 14.67
C VAL A 4 8.33 -8.97 13.93
N ILE A 5 8.45 -9.57 12.74
CA ILE A 5 7.29 -10.04 11.97
C ILE A 5 6.51 -11.09 12.78
N THR A 6 7.18 -12.05 13.39
CA THR A 6 6.52 -13.07 14.22
C THR A 6 5.72 -12.42 15.36
N LEU A 7 6.28 -11.44 16.06
CA LEU A 7 5.56 -10.71 17.11
C LEU A 7 4.35 -9.94 16.60
N MET A 8 4.48 -9.29 15.44
CA MET A 8 3.37 -8.59 14.79
C MET A 8 2.24 -9.56 14.40
N LEU A 9 2.59 -10.72 13.89
CA LEU A 9 1.63 -11.77 13.51
C LEU A 9 0.91 -12.35 14.74
N VAL A 10 1.64 -12.65 15.80
CA VAL A 10 1.06 -13.10 17.07
C VAL A 10 0.07 -12.05 17.58
N ARG A 11 0.41 -10.77 17.49
CA ARG A 11 -0.49 -9.67 17.88
C ARG A 11 -1.74 -9.60 17.02
N LEU A 12 -1.62 -9.78 15.69
CA LEU A 12 -2.77 -9.83 14.79
C LEU A 12 -3.71 -10.99 15.10
N GLN A 13 -3.18 -12.13 15.53
CA GLN A 13 -3.98 -13.31 15.85
C GLN A 13 -4.63 -13.23 17.24
N SER A 14 -3.89 -12.74 18.24
CA SER A 14 -4.33 -12.79 19.65
C SER A 14 -5.18 -11.60 20.07
N SER A 15 -4.94 -10.42 19.53
CA SER A 15 -5.64 -9.19 19.91
C SER A 15 -5.63 -8.16 18.77
N LYS A 16 -6.31 -8.51 17.66
CA LYS A 16 -6.47 -7.61 16.52
C LYS A 16 -7.30 -6.40 16.96
N THR A 17 -6.69 -5.22 16.99
CA THR A 17 -7.37 -3.93 17.09
C THR A 17 -7.31 -3.22 15.76
N ASP A 18 -8.31 -2.41 15.42
CA ASP A 18 -8.33 -1.66 14.15
C ASP A 18 -7.09 -0.77 14.01
N ARG A 19 -6.69 -0.10 15.08
CA ARG A 19 -5.47 0.73 15.10
C ARG A 19 -4.22 -0.09 14.79
N PHE A 20 -4.07 -1.28 15.36
CA PHE A 20 -2.91 -2.13 15.08
C PHE A 20 -2.92 -2.64 13.64
N SER A 21 -4.09 -3.04 13.14
CA SER A 21 -4.23 -3.48 11.75
C SER A 21 -3.88 -2.37 10.76
N GLN A 22 -4.34 -1.14 11.00
CA GLN A 22 -3.98 0.02 10.18
C GLN A 22 -2.47 0.26 10.20
N GLN A 23 -1.83 0.27 11.38
CA GLN A 23 -0.37 0.43 11.49
C GLN A 23 0.39 -0.69 10.78
N PHE A 24 -0.13 -1.91 10.82
CA PHE A 24 0.44 -3.03 10.10
C PHE A 24 0.36 -2.84 8.58
N VAL A 25 -0.78 -2.39 8.06
CA VAL A 25 -0.95 -2.08 6.63
C VAL A 25 -0.03 -0.95 6.19
N LEU A 26 0.10 0.11 7.00
CA LEU A 26 1.03 1.20 6.77
C LEU A 26 2.48 0.71 6.70
N PHE A 27 2.86 -0.16 7.63
CA PHE A 27 4.20 -0.75 7.67
C PHE A 27 4.49 -1.57 6.39
N ILE A 28 3.54 -2.39 5.94
CA ILE A 28 3.69 -3.14 4.69
C ILE A 28 3.81 -2.19 3.49
N GLY A 29 2.94 -1.19 3.39
CA GLY A 29 2.99 -0.18 2.33
C GLY A 29 4.33 0.56 2.31
N PHE A 30 4.83 0.96 3.48
CA PHE A 30 6.14 1.58 3.62
C PHE A 30 7.27 0.65 3.13
N LEU A 31 7.30 -0.60 3.58
CA LEU A 31 8.32 -1.56 3.15
C LEU A 31 8.29 -1.78 1.63
N CYS A 32 7.10 -1.94 1.05
CA CYS A 32 6.94 -2.09 -0.39
C CYS A 32 7.33 -0.82 -1.17
N GLY A 33 7.21 0.36 -0.53
CA GLY A 33 7.62 1.65 -1.07
C GLY A 33 9.13 1.89 -1.08
N LEU A 34 9.92 1.11 -0.33
CA LEU A 34 11.37 1.28 -0.28
C LEU A 34 12.00 1.10 -1.67
N GLN A 35 12.74 2.12 -2.12
CA GLN A 35 13.42 2.14 -3.41
C GLN A 35 14.73 1.33 -3.37
N ARG A 36 14.64 0.04 -2.98
CA ARG A 36 15.77 -0.89 -2.91
C ARG A 36 15.59 -2.01 -3.91
N GLN A 37 16.72 -2.48 -4.45
CA GLN A 37 16.74 -3.64 -5.34
C GLN A 37 16.13 -4.87 -4.65
N GLY A 38 15.28 -5.60 -5.37
CA GLY A 38 14.60 -6.78 -4.84
C GLY A 38 13.33 -6.50 -4.03
N TYR A 39 13.02 -5.22 -3.72
CA TYR A 39 11.73 -4.84 -3.13
C TYR A 39 10.71 -4.55 -4.24
N PRO A 40 9.43 -4.88 -4.08
CA PRO A 40 8.75 -5.43 -2.90
C PRO A 40 8.81 -6.96 -2.72
N GLU A 41 9.41 -7.72 -3.64
CA GLU A 41 9.49 -9.18 -3.57
C GLU A 41 10.10 -9.67 -2.24
N ALA A 42 11.14 -8.99 -1.74
CA ALA A 42 11.78 -9.31 -0.47
C ALA A 42 10.80 -9.20 0.72
N VAL A 43 9.76 -8.35 0.62
CA VAL A 43 8.72 -8.25 1.66
C VAL A 43 7.87 -9.51 1.67
N VAL A 44 7.44 -9.98 0.51
CA VAL A 44 6.67 -11.24 0.37
C VAL A 44 7.47 -12.40 0.95
N GLN A 45 8.72 -12.55 0.53
CA GLN A 45 9.61 -13.61 1.00
C GLN A 45 9.86 -13.56 2.52
N LEU A 46 9.91 -12.37 3.10
CA LEU A 46 10.08 -12.19 4.54
C LEU A 46 8.92 -12.81 5.33
N PHE A 47 7.69 -12.63 4.88
CA PHE A 47 6.51 -13.26 5.51
C PHE A 47 6.47 -14.77 5.25
N ASP A 48 6.76 -15.19 4.03
CA ASP A 48 6.76 -16.61 3.65
C ASP A 48 7.89 -17.40 4.32
N SER A 49 8.95 -16.72 4.76
CA SER A 49 10.00 -17.33 5.57
C SER A 49 9.55 -17.71 6.99
N VAL A 50 8.47 -17.11 7.49
CA VAL A 50 7.84 -17.49 8.76
C VAL A 50 6.93 -18.70 8.56
N GLN A 51 6.10 -18.65 7.52
CA GLN A 51 5.22 -19.75 7.12
C GLN A 51 4.94 -19.63 5.63
N SER A 52 5.13 -20.70 4.89
CA SER A 52 4.84 -20.76 3.44
C SER A 52 3.39 -20.38 3.15
N GLY A 53 3.18 -19.48 2.18
CA GLY A 53 1.85 -19.02 1.80
C GLY A 53 1.22 -17.99 2.75
N LEU A 54 1.96 -17.54 3.75
CA LEU A 54 1.45 -16.60 4.76
C LEU A 54 1.13 -15.24 4.17
N PHE A 55 1.96 -14.77 3.23
CA PHE A 55 1.74 -13.44 2.65
C PHE A 55 0.42 -13.35 1.91
N GLY A 56 0.02 -14.37 1.15
CA GLY A 56 -1.28 -14.40 0.47
C GLY A 56 -2.46 -14.27 1.44
N GLN A 57 -2.41 -15.00 2.55
CA GLN A 57 -3.44 -14.92 3.60
C GLN A 57 -3.50 -13.52 4.23
N ILE A 58 -2.34 -12.89 4.47
CA ILE A 58 -2.27 -11.52 4.99
C ILE A 58 -2.81 -10.52 3.97
N ALA A 59 -2.48 -10.68 2.70
CA ALA A 59 -2.95 -9.81 1.62
C ALA A 59 -4.49 -9.81 1.54
N GLU A 60 -5.12 -10.99 1.58
CA GLU A 60 -6.56 -11.14 1.46
C GLU A 60 -7.32 -10.75 2.75
N ASN A 61 -6.83 -11.17 3.92
CA ASN A 61 -7.60 -11.09 5.16
C ASN A 61 -7.24 -9.90 6.04
N VAL A 62 -6.13 -9.22 5.77
CA VAL A 62 -5.67 -8.07 6.56
C VAL A 62 -5.47 -6.85 5.67
N ILE A 63 -4.60 -6.94 4.64
CA ILE A 63 -4.25 -5.74 3.88
C ILE A 63 -5.45 -5.24 3.08
N ALA A 64 -6.08 -6.07 2.26
CA ALA A 64 -7.18 -5.66 1.41
C ALA A 64 -8.35 -5.03 2.19
N PRO A 65 -8.90 -5.64 3.26
CA PRO A 65 -10.02 -5.06 4.00
C PRO A 65 -9.67 -3.82 4.82
N ASP A 66 -8.42 -3.70 5.30
CA ASP A 66 -8.03 -2.61 6.18
C ASP A 66 -7.42 -1.40 5.43
N LEU A 67 -7.10 -1.52 4.12
CA LEU A 67 -6.67 -0.39 3.28
C LEU A 67 -7.70 0.74 3.25
N SER A 68 -8.98 0.42 3.14
CA SER A 68 -10.06 1.42 3.08
C SER A 68 -10.26 2.20 4.38
N LYS A 69 -9.71 1.70 5.48
CA LYS A 69 -9.83 2.32 6.82
C LYS A 69 -8.70 3.31 7.13
N LEU A 70 -7.74 3.47 6.23
CA LEU A 70 -6.61 4.38 6.43
C LEU A 70 -7.04 5.84 6.43
N THR A 71 -6.41 6.65 7.31
CA THR A 71 -6.61 8.10 7.34
C THR A 71 -6.03 8.77 6.09
N ALA A 72 -6.58 9.91 5.68
CA ALA A 72 -6.21 10.61 4.43
C ALA A 72 -4.69 10.86 4.33
N LYS A 73 -4.06 11.33 5.40
CA LYS A 73 -2.62 11.65 5.45
C LYS A 73 -1.70 10.49 5.11
N LEU A 74 -2.11 9.24 5.40
CA LEU A 74 -1.28 8.05 5.26
C LEU A 74 -1.59 7.24 4.00
N ARG A 75 -2.67 7.58 3.30
CA ARG A 75 -3.16 6.81 2.14
C ARG A 75 -2.21 6.83 0.97
N PHE A 76 -1.64 7.99 0.65
CA PHE A 76 -0.82 8.19 -0.54
C PHE A 76 0.40 7.27 -0.56
N ASN A 77 1.24 7.35 0.46
CA ASN A 77 2.47 6.55 0.56
C ASN A 77 2.16 5.05 0.60
N THR A 78 1.10 4.66 1.31
CA THR A 78 0.69 3.26 1.39
C THR A 78 0.18 2.76 0.05
N ALA A 79 -0.69 3.52 -0.62
CA ALA A 79 -1.20 3.16 -1.94
C ALA A 79 -0.06 2.98 -2.95
N ALA A 80 0.90 3.93 -3.00
CA ALA A 80 2.06 3.83 -3.87
C ALA A 80 2.89 2.56 -3.61
N GLY A 81 3.12 2.21 -2.33
CA GLY A 81 3.83 0.98 -1.96
C GLY A 81 3.08 -0.28 -2.37
N ILE A 82 1.75 -0.31 -2.18
CA ILE A 82 0.93 -1.47 -2.59
C ILE A 82 0.81 -1.56 -4.11
N ILE A 83 0.77 -0.45 -4.85
CA ILE A 83 0.86 -0.46 -6.32
C ILE A 83 2.14 -1.15 -6.77
N ARG A 84 3.28 -0.83 -6.15
CA ARG A 84 4.54 -1.53 -6.45
C ARG A 84 4.46 -3.02 -6.14
N LEU A 85 3.87 -3.40 -5.02
CA LEU A 85 3.67 -4.80 -4.67
C LEU A 85 2.87 -5.54 -5.75
N LEU A 86 1.76 -4.96 -6.21
CA LEU A 86 0.89 -5.54 -7.24
C LEU A 86 1.57 -5.66 -8.61
N THR A 87 2.53 -4.80 -8.92
CA THR A 87 3.11 -4.71 -10.28
C THR A 87 4.53 -5.23 -10.38
N GLN A 88 5.31 -5.16 -9.29
CA GLN A 88 6.72 -5.53 -9.30
C GLN A 88 7.03 -6.84 -8.57
N SER A 89 6.12 -7.36 -7.70
CA SER A 89 6.36 -8.63 -7.04
C SER A 89 6.03 -9.80 -7.94
N TYR A 90 7.02 -10.69 -8.10
CA TYR A 90 6.83 -11.93 -8.84
C TYR A 90 5.78 -12.83 -8.18
N SER A 91 5.89 -12.97 -6.88
CA SER A 91 4.99 -13.82 -6.11
C SER A 91 3.54 -13.35 -6.18
N MET A 92 3.30 -12.02 -6.19
CA MET A 92 1.95 -11.47 -6.34
C MET A 92 1.35 -11.76 -7.72
N LEU A 93 2.16 -11.70 -8.77
CA LEU A 93 1.70 -11.95 -10.14
C LEU A 93 1.61 -13.44 -10.50
N SER A 94 2.11 -14.34 -9.66
CA SER A 94 2.12 -15.79 -9.92
C SER A 94 1.53 -16.59 -8.76
N THR A 95 2.28 -16.76 -7.68
CA THR A 95 1.90 -17.61 -6.54
C THR A 95 0.64 -17.11 -5.84
N TYR A 96 0.50 -15.78 -5.72
CA TYR A 96 -0.63 -15.11 -5.05
C TYR A 96 -1.58 -14.42 -6.03
N ALA A 97 -1.65 -14.93 -7.26
CA ALA A 97 -2.56 -14.42 -8.30
C ALA A 97 -4.03 -14.35 -7.83
N ASN A 98 -4.45 -15.26 -6.97
CA ASN A 98 -5.80 -15.26 -6.39
C ASN A 98 -6.05 -14.09 -5.43
N ALA A 99 -5.03 -13.63 -4.69
CA ALA A 99 -5.14 -12.49 -3.79
C ALA A 99 -5.03 -11.13 -4.51
N TRP A 100 -4.46 -11.13 -5.72
CA TRP A 100 -4.19 -9.94 -6.50
C TRP A 100 -5.45 -9.07 -6.75
N PRO A 101 -6.59 -9.63 -7.25
CA PRO A 101 -7.77 -8.81 -7.55
C PRO A 101 -8.35 -8.11 -6.32
N ALA A 102 -8.43 -8.81 -5.18
CA ALA A 102 -8.94 -8.23 -3.94
C ALA A 102 -8.09 -7.04 -3.49
N LEU A 103 -6.77 -7.19 -3.55
CA LEU A 103 -5.84 -6.12 -3.18
C LEU A 103 -5.87 -4.95 -4.18
N ALA A 104 -5.96 -5.24 -5.48
CA ALA A 104 -6.09 -4.22 -6.53
C ALA A 104 -7.38 -3.41 -6.38
N ILE A 105 -8.51 -4.07 -6.14
CA ILE A 105 -9.81 -3.41 -5.87
C ILE A 105 -9.67 -2.47 -4.67
N SER A 106 -9.09 -2.95 -3.57
CA SER A 106 -8.92 -2.14 -2.35
C SER A 106 -8.03 -0.92 -2.57
N VAL A 107 -6.94 -1.06 -3.34
CA VAL A 107 -6.09 0.07 -3.74
C VAL A 107 -6.87 1.06 -4.59
N MET A 108 -7.61 0.60 -5.60
CA MET A 108 -8.39 1.48 -6.47
C MET A 108 -9.47 2.24 -5.69
N HIS A 109 -10.16 1.56 -4.76
CA HIS A 109 -11.09 2.25 -3.84
C HIS A 109 -10.39 3.29 -2.98
N LEU A 110 -9.19 2.98 -2.47
CA LEU A 110 -8.40 3.94 -1.73
C LEU A 110 -8.04 5.16 -2.58
N LEU A 111 -7.64 4.95 -3.84
CA LEU A 111 -7.34 6.03 -4.78
C LEU A 111 -8.57 6.88 -5.14
N LEU A 112 -9.75 6.28 -5.20
CA LEU A 112 -11.01 7.03 -5.42
C LEU A 112 -11.35 7.96 -4.23
N GLN A 113 -10.90 7.60 -3.04
CA GLN A 113 -11.12 8.41 -1.83
C GLN A 113 -10.03 9.48 -1.62
N THR A 114 -8.87 9.33 -2.26
CA THR A 114 -7.82 10.35 -2.25
C THR A 114 -8.12 11.36 -3.34
N GLY A 115 -8.62 12.54 -2.95
CA GLY A 115 -8.54 13.71 -3.82
C GLY A 115 -7.08 14.06 -4.13
N PRO A 116 -6.82 15.00 -5.06
CA PRO A 116 -5.47 15.52 -5.26
C PRO A 116 -4.91 15.96 -3.89
N PRO A 117 -3.59 15.84 -3.66
CA PRO A 117 -2.98 16.21 -2.39
C PRO A 117 -3.39 17.65 -2.08
N ILE A 118 -4.23 17.82 -1.08
CA ILE A 118 -4.58 19.14 -0.58
C ILE A 118 -3.34 19.58 0.20
N HIS A 119 -2.57 20.50 -0.36
CA HIS A 119 -1.51 21.23 0.34
C HIS A 119 -2.12 22.22 1.36
N GLU A 120 -3.17 21.83 2.03
CA GLU A 120 -3.62 22.52 3.22
C GLU A 120 -3.06 21.79 4.43
N ILE A 121 -1.96 22.31 4.91
CA ILE A 121 -1.52 22.13 6.29
C ILE A 121 -2.56 22.86 7.14
N THR A 122 -3.68 22.21 7.40
CA THR A 122 -4.49 22.60 8.55
C THR A 122 -3.82 21.99 9.77
N GLU A 123 -3.22 22.83 10.57
CA GLU A 123 -2.63 22.53 11.88
C GLU A 123 -3.66 22.04 12.92
N ASP A 124 -4.77 21.39 12.49
CA ASP A 124 -5.91 21.13 13.37
C ASP A 124 -6.41 19.67 13.37
N ASP A 125 -5.51 18.71 13.36
CA ASP A 125 -5.84 17.32 13.74
C ASP A 125 -4.98 16.86 14.94
N GLY A 126 -4.71 17.77 15.86
CA GLY A 126 -4.02 17.49 17.11
C GLY A 126 -4.91 16.97 18.24
N ASP A 127 -6.19 16.69 18.01
CA ASP A 127 -7.15 16.56 19.10
C ASP A 127 -7.80 15.17 19.22
N ASP A 128 -7.01 14.12 19.17
CA ASP A 128 -7.41 12.79 19.66
C ASP A 128 -6.24 12.08 20.38
N LEU A 129 -5.48 12.82 21.14
CA LEU A 129 -4.64 12.24 22.18
C LEU A 129 -5.44 12.25 23.46
N ASP A 130 -5.90 11.05 23.85
CA ASP A 130 -6.52 10.72 25.12
C ASP A 130 -6.11 11.69 26.23
N GLU A 131 -7.09 12.42 26.74
CA GLU A 131 -7.01 13.20 28.01
C GLU A 131 -6.78 12.27 29.20
N GLN A 132 -5.67 11.54 29.23
CA GLN A 132 -5.20 10.86 30.41
C GLN A 132 -3.75 11.24 30.70
N GLY A 133 -3.60 12.43 31.33
CA GLY A 133 -2.64 12.62 32.40
C GLY A 133 -1.17 12.50 32.15
N PHE A 134 -0.70 12.46 30.92
CA PHE A 134 0.71 12.65 30.62
C PHE A 134 0.97 14.12 30.34
N GLN A 135 1.59 14.77 31.31
CA GLN A 135 2.05 16.15 31.15
C GLN A 135 2.86 16.29 29.85
N ALA A 136 2.44 17.22 29.02
CA ALA A 136 3.06 17.63 27.75
C ALA A 136 4.48 18.24 27.90
N SER A 137 5.31 17.70 28.75
CA SER A 137 6.70 18.14 28.93
C SER A 137 7.72 17.21 28.27
N TYR A 138 7.26 16.18 27.55
CA TYR A 138 8.14 15.52 26.61
C TYR A 138 8.15 16.37 25.34
N SER A 139 9.22 17.11 25.20
CA SER A 139 9.57 17.88 24.02
C SER A 139 8.96 17.25 22.78
N GLN A 140 8.06 17.96 22.16
CA GLN A 140 7.76 17.76 20.76
C GLN A 140 9.10 17.56 20.09
N LEU A 141 9.32 16.37 19.55
CA LEU A 141 10.37 16.15 18.57
C LEU A 141 9.92 16.91 17.31
N ALA A 142 9.91 18.23 17.42
CA ALA A 142 9.50 19.15 16.36
C ALA A 142 10.38 18.98 15.11
N SER A 143 11.55 18.37 15.26
CA SER A 143 12.45 18.04 14.16
C SER A 143 12.18 16.67 13.52
N ALA A 144 11.32 15.83 14.09
CA ALA A 144 11.00 14.55 13.46
C ALA A 144 9.96 14.68 12.32
N GLY A 145 9.27 15.81 12.22
CA GLY A 145 8.27 16.07 11.18
C GLY A 145 8.86 16.55 9.85
N SER A 146 10.00 17.24 9.86
CA SER A 146 10.55 17.83 8.64
C SER A 146 11.47 16.92 7.82
N ALA A 147 11.92 15.81 8.39
CA ALA A 147 12.78 14.86 7.67
C ALA A 147 12.00 13.83 6.81
N THR A 148 10.67 13.83 6.89
CA THR A 148 9.84 12.88 6.14
C THR A 148 9.40 13.38 4.78
N ASP A 149 9.54 14.67 4.50
CA ASP A 149 9.09 15.27 3.24
C ASP A 149 9.99 14.90 2.05
N GLU A 150 11.25 14.56 2.28
CA GLU A 150 12.16 14.14 1.19
C GLU A 150 12.04 12.68 0.78
N VAL A 151 11.33 11.84 1.54
CA VAL A 151 11.18 10.39 1.26
C VAL A 151 9.73 10.02 0.94
N GLY A 152 8.86 10.99 0.76
CA GLY A 152 7.46 10.77 0.37
C GLY A 152 7.34 10.06 -0.97
N ALA A 153 6.30 9.26 -1.14
CA ALA A 153 6.05 8.56 -2.39
C ALA A 153 5.90 9.51 -3.59
N GLU A 154 5.55 10.77 -3.36
CA GLU A 154 5.47 11.81 -4.39
C GLU A 154 6.79 12.00 -5.15
N SER A 155 7.93 11.82 -4.49
CA SER A 155 9.24 11.97 -5.11
C SER A 155 9.56 10.90 -6.16
N TRP A 156 8.97 9.71 -6.05
CA TRP A 156 9.23 8.58 -6.96
C TRP A 156 7.98 8.07 -7.70
N ALA A 157 6.79 8.21 -7.14
CA ALA A 157 5.53 7.83 -7.80
C ALA A 157 4.91 9.01 -8.58
N GLY A 158 5.25 10.25 -8.20
CA GLY A 158 4.63 11.46 -8.72
C GLY A 158 3.30 11.76 -8.03
N PRO A 159 2.67 12.91 -8.33
CA PRO A 159 1.47 13.36 -7.65
C PRO A 159 0.19 12.60 -8.06
N ASP A 160 0.18 11.97 -9.23
CA ASP A 160 -0.97 11.20 -9.75
C ASP A 160 -0.70 9.69 -9.63
N LEU A 161 -1.27 9.07 -8.60
CA LEU A 161 -1.13 7.64 -8.38
C LEU A 161 -1.90 6.78 -9.40
N TRP A 162 -2.90 7.30 -10.08
CA TRP A 162 -3.54 6.59 -11.18
C TRP A 162 -2.61 6.47 -12.38
N ALA A 163 -1.95 7.59 -12.75
CA ALA A 163 -0.93 7.60 -13.78
C ALA A 163 0.27 6.71 -13.41
N TYR A 164 0.69 6.77 -12.14
CA TYR A 164 1.73 5.88 -11.62
C TYR A 164 1.33 4.41 -11.76
N PHE A 165 0.11 4.03 -11.35
CA PHE A 165 -0.37 2.66 -11.46
C PHE A 165 -0.42 2.19 -12.92
N ALA A 166 -0.92 3.03 -13.83
CA ALA A 166 -0.96 2.73 -15.25
C ALA A 166 0.44 2.44 -15.83
N ARG A 167 1.43 3.30 -15.52
CA ARG A 167 2.82 3.09 -15.94
C ARG A 167 3.41 1.80 -15.39
N GLN A 168 3.20 1.54 -14.09
CA GLN A 168 3.71 0.33 -13.44
C GLN A 168 3.09 -0.95 -14.02
N LEU A 169 1.81 -0.93 -14.39
CA LEU A 169 1.18 -2.05 -15.09
C LEU A 169 1.77 -2.25 -16.48
N GLY A 170 2.09 -1.16 -17.20
CA GLY A 170 2.77 -1.22 -18.49
C GLY A 170 4.16 -1.87 -18.39
N GLU A 171 4.93 -1.50 -17.37
CA GLU A 171 6.24 -2.11 -17.09
C GLU A 171 6.10 -3.59 -16.71
N ALA A 172 5.15 -3.91 -15.83
CA ALA A 172 4.89 -5.29 -15.42
C ALA A 172 4.48 -6.18 -16.61
N ARG A 173 3.74 -5.64 -17.57
CA ARG A 173 3.38 -6.34 -18.81
C ARG A 173 4.61 -6.72 -19.62
N THR A 174 5.58 -5.84 -19.79
CA THR A 174 6.79 -6.15 -20.55
C THR A 174 7.59 -7.29 -19.94
N LEU A 175 7.49 -7.43 -18.61
CA LEU A 175 8.15 -8.50 -17.86
C LEU A 175 7.33 -9.80 -17.83
N ARG A 176 5.98 -9.72 -17.92
CA ARG A 176 5.05 -10.83 -17.69
C ARG A 176 3.70 -10.64 -18.39
N SER A 177 3.71 -10.59 -19.71
CA SER A 177 2.54 -10.34 -20.54
C SER A 177 1.36 -11.31 -20.32
N GLU A 178 1.62 -12.54 -19.91
CA GLU A 178 0.57 -13.59 -19.80
C GLU A 178 -0.23 -13.54 -18.48
N SER A 179 0.28 -12.85 -17.46
CA SER A 179 -0.31 -12.91 -16.11
C SER A 179 -1.27 -11.78 -15.79
N LEU A 180 -1.11 -10.59 -16.36
CA LEU A 180 -1.85 -9.38 -15.95
C LEU A 180 -3.27 -9.30 -16.52
N ALA A 181 -3.47 -9.64 -17.79
CA ALA A 181 -4.78 -9.52 -18.41
C ALA A 181 -5.86 -10.39 -17.71
N PRO A 182 -5.61 -11.67 -17.36
CA PRO A 182 -6.55 -12.46 -16.58
C PRO A 182 -6.85 -11.90 -15.18
N LEU A 183 -5.88 -11.25 -14.55
CA LEU A 183 -6.03 -10.65 -13.22
C LEU A 183 -6.91 -9.41 -13.28
N LEU A 184 -6.72 -8.56 -14.27
CA LEU A 184 -7.53 -7.36 -14.48
C LEU A 184 -8.98 -7.70 -14.86
N GLN A 185 -9.22 -8.80 -15.59
CA GLN A 185 -10.57 -9.26 -15.91
C GLN A 185 -11.40 -9.65 -14.67
N GLN A 186 -10.75 -9.94 -13.54
CA GLN A 186 -11.43 -10.26 -12.29
C GLN A 186 -11.82 -9.01 -11.49
N VAL A 187 -11.36 -7.82 -11.90
CA VAL A 187 -11.69 -6.57 -11.24
C VAL A 187 -12.96 -5.98 -11.85
N PRO A 188 -13.96 -5.55 -11.04
CA PRO A 188 -15.19 -4.96 -11.54
C PRO A 188 -14.94 -3.72 -12.41
N ASN A 189 -15.68 -3.61 -13.52
CA ASN A 189 -15.53 -2.51 -14.48
C ASN A 189 -15.72 -1.12 -13.85
N GLU A 190 -16.61 -1.01 -12.86
CA GLU A 190 -16.87 0.25 -12.15
C GLU A 190 -15.58 0.80 -11.49
N VAL A 191 -14.78 -0.11 -10.91
CA VAL A 191 -13.53 0.26 -10.25
C VAL A 191 -12.41 0.48 -11.28
N LEU A 192 -12.44 -0.25 -12.39
CA LEU A 192 -11.45 -0.13 -13.46
C LEU A 192 -11.56 1.16 -14.27
N MET A 193 -12.68 1.87 -14.25
CA MET A 193 -12.90 3.05 -15.11
C MET A 193 -11.76 4.08 -15.00
N LYS A 194 -11.41 4.48 -13.79
CA LYS A 194 -10.31 5.45 -13.56
C LYS A 194 -8.95 4.93 -13.98
N LEU A 195 -8.71 3.65 -13.77
CA LEU A 195 -7.48 3.02 -14.23
C LEU A 195 -7.42 2.97 -15.75
N ASN A 196 -8.54 2.67 -16.42
CA ASN A 196 -8.63 2.65 -17.87
C ASN A 196 -8.41 4.05 -18.47
N GLU A 197 -8.97 5.12 -17.86
CA GLU A 197 -8.68 6.49 -18.24
C GLU A 197 -7.19 6.82 -18.11
N ALA A 198 -6.56 6.38 -17.04
CA ALA A 198 -5.12 6.59 -16.82
C ALA A 198 -4.27 5.78 -17.82
N LEU A 199 -4.64 4.53 -18.09
CA LEU A 199 -3.98 3.70 -19.10
C LEU A 199 -4.02 4.33 -20.48
N GLN A 200 -5.17 4.89 -20.86
CA GLN A 200 -5.32 5.61 -22.13
C GLN A 200 -4.44 6.86 -22.19
N ARG A 201 -4.41 7.66 -21.11
CA ARG A 201 -3.56 8.86 -21.04
C ARG A 201 -2.08 8.55 -21.15
N GLU A 202 -1.65 7.49 -20.48
CA GLU A 202 -0.24 7.06 -20.49
C GLU A 202 0.11 6.19 -21.72
N HIS A 203 -0.83 6.02 -22.68
CA HIS A 203 -0.65 5.18 -23.88
C HIS A 203 -0.25 3.74 -23.58
N VAL A 204 -0.67 3.21 -22.43
CA VAL A 204 -0.41 1.83 -22.02
C VAL A 204 -1.54 0.93 -22.49
N THR A 205 -1.21 -0.08 -23.29
CA THR A 205 -2.17 -1.10 -23.73
C THR A 205 -1.93 -2.39 -22.95
N ILE A 206 -2.93 -2.91 -22.27
CA ILE A 206 -2.90 -4.19 -21.58
C ILE A 206 -3.85 -5.12 -22.33
N SER A 207 -3.29 -5.92 -23.22
CA SER A 207 -4.01 -6.94 -24.01
C SER A 207 -3.48 -8.32 -23.68
#